data_b0d1d1fa3395fdfce560101eafbc6f02
#
_entry.id   b0d1d1fa3395fdfce560101eafbc6f02
#
_cell.length_a   1.000
_cell.length_b   1.000
_cell.length_c   1.000
_cell.angle_alpha   90.00
_cell.angle_beta   90.00
_cell.angle_gamma   90.00
#
_symmetry.space_group_name_H-M   'P 1'
#
loop_
_entity.id
_entity.type
_entity.pdbx_description
1 polymer ?
#
loop_
_entity_poly.entity_id
_entity_poly.type
_entity_poly.pdbx_seq_one_letter_code
_entity_poly.pdbx_strand_id
1 'polypeptide(L)'
;MKKSAMLMLCLVLAFALTACAGTDTTPQGSVSDTVTVTDMKGEVAIPANPQRIVDVAGLTEELLILDMKVIASANTSMFDGVSVPKHLTTLFAERGIEVVGNYSGSSSTGDLNLEKIAELKPDLIIMNIRHEKVYEQLAAIAPTVMIDDDISYVNWRGRFKQLGQWFDKEA
;
A
#
# COMPACT_ATOMS: atom_id res chain seq x y z
N MET A 1 14.17 -6.11 -74.30
CA MET A 1 15.13 -6.04 -73.17
C MET A 1 14.72 -5.00 -72.07
N LYS A 2 13.71 -4.14 -72.22
CA LYS A 2 13.32 -3.15 -71.20
C LYS A 2 12.18 -3.61 -70.26
N LYS A 3 11.46 -4.67 -70.57
CA LYS A 3 10.35 -5.19 -69.76
C LYS A 3 10.79 -6.17 -68.64
N SER A 4 11.94 -6.86 -68.84
CA SER A 4 12.46 -7.81 -67.80
C SER A 4 13.18 -7.11 -66.66
N ALA A 5 13.75 -5.91 -66.88
CA ALA A 5 14.41 -5.15 -65.84
C ALA A 5 13.43 -4.54 -64.82
N MET A 6 12.21 -4.21 -65.31
CA MET A 6 11.17 -3.61 -64.47
C MET A 6 10.48 -4.64 -63.55
N LEU A 7 10.43 -5.91 -63.97
CA LEU A 7 9.89 -7.01 -63.15
C LEU A 7 10.84 -7.44 -62.03
N MET A 8 12.15 -7.33 -62.23
CA MET A 8 13.14 -7.63 -61.19
C MET A 8 13.24 -6.55 -60.10
N LEU A 9 12.93 -5.29 -60.46
CA LEU A 9 12.94 -4.18 -59.50
C LEU A 9 11.76 -4.23 -58.52
N CYS A 10 10.61 -4.76 -58.96
CA CYS A 10 9.44 -4.93 -58.08
C CYS A 10 9.61 -6.11 -57.09
N LEU A 11 10.44 -7.13 -57.42
CA LEU A 11 10.63 -8.30 -56.55
C LEU A 11 11.61 -8.00 -55.40
N VAL A 12 12.50 -7.02 -55.57
CA VAL A 12 13.47 -6.64 -54.50
C VAL A 12 12.84 -5.69 -53.48
N LEU A 13 11.79 -4.94 -53.83
CA LEU A 13 11.09 -4.07 -52.90
C LEU A 13 10.10 -4.80 -51.97
N ALA A 14 9.75 -6.07 -52.28
CA ALA A 14 8.79 -6.84 -51.47
C ALA A 14 9.45 -7.57 -50.27
N PHE A 15 10.80 -7.59 -50.17
CA PHE A 15 11.52 -8.31 -49.12
C PHE A 15 12.03 -7.42 -47.96
N ALA A 16 11.80 -6.12 -48.01
CA ALA A 16 12.31 -5.17 -47.01
C ALA A 16 11.29 -4.78 -45.90
N LEU A 17 10.14 -5.44 -45.81
CA LEU A 17 9.09 -5.13 -44.85
C LEU A 17 8.83 -6.17 -43.76
N THR A 18 9.74 -7.14 -43.59
CA THR A 18 9.56 -8.21 -42.57
C THR A 18 10.65 -8.23 -41.51
N ALA A 19 11.17 -7.09 -41.10
CA ALA A 19 12.16 -7.02 -40.03
C ALA A 19 11.90 -5.83 -39.11
N CYS A 20 10.77 -5.86 -38.40
CA CYS A 20 10.57 -5.15 -37.14
C CYS A 20 9.38 -5.77 -36.40
N ALA A 21 9.48 -7.06 -36.07
CA ALA A 21 8.83 -7.60 -34.91
C ALA A 21 9.83 -7.41 -33.77
N GLY A 22 10.01 -6.16 -33.34
CA GLY A 22 10.59 -5.86 -32.05
C GLY A 22 9.66 -6.46 -31.02
N THR A 23 10.07 -7.52 -30.37
CA THR A 23 9.54 -7.91 -29.08
C THR A 23 9.88 -6.77 -28.14
N ASP A 24 8.97 -5.81 -28.03
CA ASP A 24 8.91 -4.93 -26.86
C ASP A 24 8.68 -5.84 -25.66
N THR A 25 9.78 -6.35 -25.11
CA THR A 25 9.80 -6.86 -23.75
C THR A 25 9.76 -5.62 -22.85
N THR A 26 8.58 -4.98 -22.77
CA THR A 26 8.28 -4.11 -21.65
C THR A 26 8.51 -4.96 -20.42
N PRO A 27 9.33 -4.52 -19.44
CA PRO A 27 9.40 -5.21 -18.17
C PRO A 27 7.97 -5.17 -17.63
N GLN A 28 7.30 -6.29 -17.63
CA GLN A 28 6.01 -6.49 -16.99
C GLN A 28 6.31 -6.41 -15.51
N GLY A 29 6.34 -5.17 -14.99
CA GLY A 29 6.19 -4.93 -13.58
C GLY A 29 4.91 -5.68 -13.20
N SER A 30 4.99 -6.58 -12.24
CA SER A 30 3.84 -7.29 -11.74
C SER A 30 2.76 -6.25 -11.44
N VAL A 31 1.72 -6.22 -12.27
CA VAL A 31 0.50 -5.49 -11.93
C VAL A 31 0.01 -6.21 -10.68
N SER A 32 0.28 -5.63 -9.51
CA SER A 32 -0.32 -6.14 -8.29
C SER A 32 -1.83 -5.98 -8.50
N ASP A 33 -2.55 -7.08 -8.43
CA ASP A 33 -4.01 -7.03 -8.48
C ASP A 33 -4.47 -6.01 -7.44
N THR A 34 -5.32 -5.08 -7.86
CA THR A 34 -5.89 -4.06 -6.97
C THR A 34 -7.34 -4.36 -6.73
N VAL A 35 -7.80 -4.06 -5.53
CA VAL A 35 -9.22 -4.06 -5.16
C VAL A 35 -9.63 -2.63 -4.81
N THR A 36 -10.86 -2.28 -5.12
CA THR A 36 -11.44 -1.00 -4.70
C THR A 36 -12.16 -1.20 -3.38
N VAL A 37 -11.77 -0.43 -2.38
CA VAL A 37 -12.41 -0.41 -1.07
C VAL A 37 -13.06 0.94 -0.83
N THR A 38 -14.10 0.99 0.00
CA THR A 38 -14.71 2.24 0.44
C THR A 38 -14.19 2.56 1.83
N ASP A 39 -13.61 3.74 1.98
CA ASP A 39 -13.15 4.31 3.23
C ASP A 39 -13.90 5.60 3.59
N MET A 40 -13.42 6.38 4.56
CA MET A 40 -14.04 7.66 4.94
C MET A 40 -13.94 8.75 3.86
N LYS A 41 -13.01 8.65 2.92
CA LYS A 41 -12.82 9.60 1.81
C LYS A 41 -13.55 9.18 0.53
N GLY A 42 -14.03 7.94 0.47
CA GLY A 42 -14.71 7.38 -0.69
C GLY A 42 -14.06 6.09 -1.20
N GLU A 43 -14.04 5.89 -2.51
CA GLU A 43 -13.45 4.72 -3.12
C GLU A 43 -11.94 4.89 -3.30
N VAL A 44 -11.18 3.92 -2.82
CA VAL A 44 -9.71 3.87 -2.92
C VAL A 44 -9.28 2.53 -3.52
N ALA A 45 -8.43 2.57 -4.53
CA ALA A 45 -7.80 1.38 -5.08
C ALA A 45 -6.57 1.01 -4.24
N ILE A 46 -6.57 -0.19 -3.67
CA ILE A 46 -5.47 -0.71 -2.85
C ILE A 46 -4.96 -2.04 -3.43
N PRO A 47 -3.71 -2.46 -3.14
CA PRO A 47 -3.25 -3.80 -3.49
C PRO A 47 -4.15 -4.86 -2.87
N ALA A 48 -4.54 -5.89 -3.64
CA ALA A 48 -5.33 -7.02 -3.12
C ALA A 48 -4.55 -7.84 -2.08
N ASN A 49 -3.23 -7.86 -2.19
CA ASN A 49 -2.34 -8.56 -1.25
C ASN A 49 -1.14 -7.67 -0.91
N PRO A 50 -1.32 -6.66 -0.05
CA PRO A 50 -0.27 -5.74 0.30
C PRO A 50 0.86 -6.46 1.05
N GLN A 51 2.11 -6.14 0.68
CA GLN A 51 3.31 -6.77 1.22
C GLN A 51 4.09 -5.85 2.16
N ARG A 52 3.75 -4.55 2.19
CA ARG A 52 4.48 -3.53 2.93
C ARG A 52 3.53 -2.50 3.52
N ILE A 53 2.81 -2.91 4.56
CA ILE A 53 1.80 -2.07 5.21
C ILE A 53 2.45 -1.18 6.26
N VAL A 54 2.15 0.11 6.21
CA VAL A 54 2.41 1.06 7.30
C VAL A 54 1.08 1.36 8.00
N ASP A 55 1.01 1.02 9.29
CA ASP A 55 -0.15 1.28 10.13
C ASP A 55 0.07 2.53 10.99
N VAL A 56 -0.66 3.58 10.69
CA VAL A 56 -0.73 4.79 11.53
C VAL A 56 -2.12 4.98 12.16
N ALA A 57 -2.98 3.96 12.05
CA ALA A 57 -4.32 3.95 12.63
C ALA A 57 -4.38 3.29 14.02
N GLY A 58 -3.30 2.60 14.43
CA GLY A 58 -3.27 1.82 15.68
C GLY A 58 -3.95 0.45 15.54
N LEU A 59 -3.90 -0.14 14.35
CA LEU A 59 -4.53 -1.41 13.99
C LEU A 59 -3.55 -2.57 13.89
N THR A 60 -2.33 -2.37 14.37
CA THR A 60 -1.24 -3.33 14.18
C THR A 60 -1.59 -4.73 14.68
N GLU A 61 -2.28 -4.85 15.82
CA GLU A 61 -2.69 -6.13 16.38
C GLU A 61 -3.66 -6.86 15.46
N GLU A 62 -4.69 -6.17 15.00
CA GLU A 62 -5.70 -6.72 14.11
C GLU A 62 -5.09 -7.16 12.77
N LEU A 63 -4.21 -6.34 12.21
CA LEU A 63 -3.52 -6.66 10.97
C LEU A 63 -2.61 -7.89 11.12
N LEU A 64 -1.92 -8.02 12.25
CA LEU A 64 -1.07 -9.17 12.53
C LEU A 64 -1.88 -10.45 12.79
N ILE A 65 -3.05 -10.37 13.42
CA ILE A 65 -3.99 -11.49 13.58
C ILE A 65 -4.49 -11.97 12.20
N LEU A 66 -4.73 -11.05 11.26
CA LEU A 66 -5.10 -11.36 9.87
C LEU A 66 -3.90 -11.82 9.02
N ASP A 67 -2.74 -12.05 9.61
CA ASP A 67 -1.49 -12.41 8.93
C ASP A 67 -1.08 -11.42 7.82
N MET A 68 -1.32 -10.13 8.08
CA MET A 68 -0.92 -9.06 7.18
C MET A 68 0.53 -8.63 7.44
N LYS A 69 1.20 -8.14 6.40
CA LYS A 69 2.62 -7.77 6.45
C LYS A 69 2.82 -6.32 6.86
N VAL A 70 2.70 -6.05 8.15
CA VAL A 70 3.01 -4.74 8.73
C VAL A 70 4.52 -4.57 8.84
N ILE A 71 5.07 -3.51 8.23
CA ILE A 71 6.50 -3.18 8.26
C ILE A 71 6.81 -2.02 9.20
N ALA A 72 5.81 -1.17 9.46
CA ALA A 72 5.97 -0.07 10.40
C ALA A 72 4.63 0.31 11.02
N SER A 73 4.69 0.91 12.20
CA SER A 73 3.52 1.24 13.00
C SER A 73 3.74 2.54 13.79
N ALA A 74 2.65 3.29 13.98
CA ALA A 74 2.58 4.38 14.94
C ALA A 74 1.87 3.95 16.24
N ASN A 75 1.61 2.64 16.44
CA ASN A 75 0.98 2.11 17.65
C ASN A 75 1.98 2.12 18.82
N THR A 76 1.97 3.22 19.55
CA THR A 76 2.81 3.41 20.73
C THR A 76 1.99 3.40 22.01
N SER A 77 2.68 3.25 23.14
CA SER A 77 2.06 3.26 24.47
C SER A 77 1.34 4.58 24.76
N MET A 78 0.09 4.49 25.21
CA MET A 78 -0.69 5.64 25.65
C MET A 78 -0.08 6.36 26.88
N PHE A 79 0.84 5.70 27.61
CA PHE A 79 1.44 6.25 28.82
C PHE A 79 2.61 7.19 28.54
N ASP A 80 3.45 6.89 27.56
CA ASP A 80 4.63 7.66 27.23
C ASP A 80 4.65 8.18 25.77
N GLY A 81 3.77 7.68 24.92
CA GLY A 81 3.63 8.07 23.53
C GLY A 81 4.78 7.65 22.61
N VAL A 82 5.78 6.95 23.12
CA VAL A 82 6.99 6.62 22.34
C VAL A 82 7.38 5.15 22.36
N SER A 83 7.12 4.44 23.46
CA SER A 83 7.47 3.02 23.55
C SER A 83 6.42 2.14 22.87
N VAL A 84 6.84 1.02 22.33
CA VAL A 84 5.93 -0.02 21.88
C VAL A 84 5.18 -0.59 23.10
N PRO A 85 3.85 -0.83 23.01
CA PRO A 85 3.11 -1.47 24.08
C PRO A 85 3.78 -2.78 24.52
N LYS A 86 3.87 -3.01 25.83
CA LYS A 86 4.64 -4.15 26.37
C LYS A 86 4.28 -5.50 25.78
N HIS A 87 3.00 -5.72 25.52
CA HIS A 87 2.50 -6.98 24.93
C HIS A 87 2.86 -7.15 23.44
N LEU A 88 3.23 -6.07 22.75
CA LEU A 88 3.66 -6.08 21.35
C LEU A 88 5.18 -6.05 21.18
N THR A 89 5.96 -5.80 22.22
CA THR A 89 7.41 -5.58 22.11
C THR A 89 8.13 -6.76 21.43
N THR A 90 7.82 -7.98 21.85
CA THR A 90 8.42 -9.20 21.27
C THR A 90 8.01 -9.35 19.81
N LEU A 91 6.74 -9.14 19.50
CA LEU A 91 6.20 -9.28 18.15
C LEU A 91 6.79 -8.25 17.17
N PHE A 92 6.95 -7.01 17.63
CA PHE A 92 7.61 -5.97 16.83
C PHE A 92 9.07 -6.34 16.52
N ALA A 93 9.81 -6.83 17.52
CA ALA A 93 11.19 -7.26 17.32
C ALA A 93 11.30 -8.46 16.38
N GLU A 94 10.46 -9.48 16.54
CA GLU A 94 10.48 -10.70 15.71
C GLU A 94 10.08 -10.42 14.25
N ARG A 95 9.12 -9.50 14.03
CA ARG A 95 8.63 -9.13 12.70
C ARG A 95 9.40 -7.98 12.07
N GLY A 96 10.33 -7.35 12.80
CA GLY A 96 11.09 -6.18 12.34
C GLY A 96 10.20 -4.95 12.08
N ILE A 97 9.13 -4.76 12.88
CA ILE A 97 8.20 -3.65 12.71
C ILE A 97 8.83 -2.38 13.30
N GLU A 98 8.97 -1.37 12.45
CA GLU A 98 9.56 -0.11 12.85
C GLU A 98 8.53 0.85 13.45
N VAL A 99 8.95 1.69 14.40
CA VAL A 99 8.11 2.77 14.92
C VAL A 99 8.29 4.00 14.04
N VAL A 100 7.20 4.54 13.50
CA VAL A 100 7.19 5.69 12.58
C VAL A 100 6.43 6.89 13.11
N GLY A 101 6.02 6.86 14.35
CA GLY A 101 5.29 7.94 14.98
C GLY A 101 4.82 7.56 16.36
N ASN A 102 4.04 8.45 16.96
CA ASN A 102 3.40 8.15 18.22
C ASN A 102 1.87 8.24 18.09
N TYR A 103 1.18 7.35 18.76
CA TYR A 103 -0.25 7.41 18.95
C TYR A 103 -0.56 8.16 20.24
N SER A 104 -0.24 9.46 20.27
CA SER A 104 -0.55 10.26 21.45
C SER A 104 -1.95 10.83 21.33
N GLY A 105 -2.83 10.41 22.21
CA GLY A 105 -4.22 10.86 22.27
C GLY A 105 -4.39 12.35 22.67
N SER A 106 -3.32 13.13 22.85
CA SER A 106 -3.37 14.52 23.29
C SER A 106 -2.99 15.55 22.23
N SER A 107 -2.35 15.15 21.15
CA SER A 107 -2.10 16.06 20.03
C SER A 107 -2.91 15.59 18.81
N SER A 108 -3.69 16.49 18.24
CA SER A 108 -4.51 16.27 17.05
C SER A 108 -3.73 15.94 15.77
N THR A 109 -2.45 15.68 15.90
CA THR A 109 -1.54 15.19 14.88
C THR A 109 -0.45 14.42 15.63
N GLY A 110 -0.60 13.11 15.82
CA GLY A 110 0.52 12.30 16.26
C GLY A 110 1.74 12.65 15.39
N ASP A 111 2.90 12.81 16.00
CA ASP A 111 4.13 13.14 15.25
C ASP A 111 4.50 11.93 14.39
N LEU A 112 4.06 11.93 13.13
CA LEU A 112 4.45 10.93 12.14
C LEU A 112 5.76 11.36 11.48
N ASN A 113 6.70 10.44 11.39
CA ASN A 113 7.91 10.63 10.61
C ASN A 113 7.65 10.28 9.14
N LEU A 114 7.15 11.25 8.38
CA LEU A 114 6.80 11.07 6.96
C LEU A 114 8.00 10.70 6.09
N GLU A 115 9.19 11.21 6.41
CA GLU A 115 10.42 10.86 5.70
C GLU A 115 10.72 9.37 5.86
N LYS A 116 10.68 8.87 7.09
CA LYS A 116 10.88 7.45 7.38
C LYS A 116 9.83 6.57 6.72
N ILE A 117 8.55 6.99 6.72
CA ILE A 117 7.48 6.29 6.02
C ILE A 117 7.80 6.19 4.51
N ALA A 118 8.23 7.29 3.88
CA ALA A 118 8.58 7.29 2.47
C ALA A 118 9.81 6.41 2.16
N GLU A 119 10.84 6.42 3.01
CA GLU A 119 12.03 5.56 2.87
C GLU A 119 11.68 4.07 2.94
N LEU A 120 10.69 3.70 3.72
CA LEU A 120 10.20 2.33 3.86
C LEU A 120 9.48 1.82 2.60
N LYS A 121 9.10 2.72 1.67
CA LYS A 121 8.42 2.36 0.41
C LYS A 121 7.24 1.42 0.64
N PRO A 122 6.23 1.82 1.41
CA PRO A 122 5.03 1.02 1.63
C PRO A 122 4.26 0.83 0.31
N ASP A 123 3.49 -0.24 0.24
CA ASP A 123 2.49 -0.44 -0.83
C ASP A 123 1.06 -0.15 -0.35
N LEU A 124 0.88 0.03 0.96
CA LEU A 124 -0.37 0.46 1.57
C LEU A 124 -0.09 1.20 2.87
N ILE A 125 -0.82 2.31 3.08
CA ILE A 125 -0.85 3.03 4.36
C ILE A 125 -2.28 2.96 4.91
N ILE A 126 -2.42 2.58 6.19
CA ILE A 126 -3.70 2.59 6.89
C ILE A 126 -3.64 3.66 7.97
N MET A 127 -4.57 4.60 7.92
CA MET A 127 -4.64 5.71 8.85
C MET A 127 -6.03 5.85 9.45
N ASN A 128 -6.17 6.68 10.47
CA ASN A 128 -7.47 7.10 11.01
C ASN A 128 -7.64 8.63 10.87
N ILE A 129 -8.83 9.12 11.21
CA ILE A 129 -9.19 10.54 11.09
C ILE A 129 -8.27 11.47 11.90
N ARG A 130 -7.59 11.00 12.93
CA ARG A 130 -6.66 11.80 13.74
C ARG A 130 -5.50 12.36 12.93
N HIS A 131 -5.12 11.67 11.86
CA HIS A 131 -4.05 12.06 10.96
C HIS A 131 -4.57 12.74 9.67
N GLU A 132 -5.84 13.14 9.60
CA GLU A 132 -6.46 13.71 8.39
C GLU A 132 -5.65 14.87 7.79
N LYS A 133 -5.01 15.70 8.62
CA LYS A 133 -4.20 16.83 8.16
C LYS A 133 -3.00 16.46 7.30
N VAL A 134 -2.51 15.23 7.42
CA VAL A 134 -1.37 14.70 6.65
C VAL A 134 -1.79 13.68 5.60
N TYR A 135 -3.11 13.52 5.37
CA TYR A 135 -3.63 12.56 4.39
C TYR A 135 -2.99 12.70 3.01
N GLU A 136 -2.96 13.92 2.47
CA GLU A 136 -2.41 14.18 1.13
C GLU A 136 -0.91 13.83 1.03
N GLN A 137 -0.18 14.04 2.12
CA GLN A 137 1.25 13.70 2.17
C GLN A 137 1.46 12.18 2.23
N LEU A 138 0.63 11.46 2.97
CA LEU A 138 0.64 9.99 3.00
C LEU A 138 0.20 9.40 1.67
N ALA A 139 -0.88 9.92 1.08
CA ALA A 139 -1.39 9.50 -0.23
C ALA A 139 -0.39 9.75 -1.38
N ALA A 140 0.50 10.73 -1.24
CA ALA A 140 1.60 10.94 -2.18
C ALA A 140 2.72 9.89 -2.06
N ILE A 141 2.79 9.15 -0.95
CA ILE A 141 3.78 8.08 -0.73
C ILE A 141 3.24 6.73 -1.25
N ALA A 142 2.01 6.37 -0.90
CA ALA A 142 1.39 5.10 -1.28
C ALA A 142 -0.15 5.19 -1.21
N PRO A 143 -0.89 4.24 -1.81
CA PRO A 143 -2.31 4.10 -1.57
C PRO A 143 -2.62 4.17 -0.07
N THR A 144 -3.52 5.08 0.31
CA THR A 144 -3.80 5.37 1.72
C THR A 144 -5.29 5.24 1.98
N VAL A 145 -5.67 4.44 2.96
CA VAL A 145 -7.05 4.26 3.41
C VAL A 145 -7.26 4.88 4.79
N MET A 146 -8.38 5.57 4.97
CA MET A 146 -8.75 6.21 6.22
C MET A 146 -9.88 5.45 6.91
N ILE A 147 -9.61 4.91 8.09
CA ILE A 147 -10.60 4.21 8.91
C ILE A 147 -11.27 5.18 9.89
N ASP A 148 -12.57 4.97 10.09
CA ASP A 148 -13.34 5.73 11.07
C ASP A 148 -12.94 5.37 12.51
N ASP A 149 -12.66 6.40 13.31
CA ASP A 149 -12.25 6.25 14.70
C ASP A 149 -13.41 5.84 15.63
N ASP A 150 -14.66 6.20 15.27
CA ASP A 150 -15.86 5.81 16.05
C ASP A 150 -16.06 4.29 16.06
N ILE A 151 -15.57 3.61 15.04
CA ILE A 151 -15.55 2.15 14.99
C ILE A 151 -14.48 1.58 15.94
N SER A 152 -13.46 2.39 16.30
CA SER A 152 -12.22 1.88 16.89
C SER A 152 -12.30 1.43 18.35
N TYR A 153 -12.95 2.19 19.22
CA TYR A 153 -12.92 1.87 20.66
C TYR A 153 -14.13 1.06 21.14
N VAL A 154 -15.27 1.23 20.50
CA VAL A 154 -16.54 0.60 20.94
C VAL A 154 -16.88 -0.61 20.07
N ASN A 155 -16.50 -0.59 18.80
CA ASN A 155 -16.83 -1.62 17.82
C ASN A 155 -15.59 -2.23 17.15
N TRP A 156 -14.63 -2.71 17.94
CA TRP A 156 -13.45 -3.39 17.43
C TRP A 156 -13.78 -4.58 16.50
N ARG A 157 -14.93 -5.26 16.75
CA ARG A 157 -15.39 -6.36 15.89
C ARG A 157 -15.79 -5.88 14.50
N GLY A 158 -16.46 -4.73 14.41
CA GLY A 158 -16.83 -4.13 13.11
C GLY A 158 -15.60 -3.75 12.30
N ARG A 159 -14.61 -3.17 12.95
CA ARG A 159 -13.32 -2.81 12.34
C ARG A 159 -12.54 -4.04 11.87
N PHE A 160 -12.45 -5.05 12.72
CA PHE A 160 -11.78 -6.31 12.37
C PHE A 160 -12.45 -6.98 11.17
N LYS A 161 -13.80 -6.99 11.16
CA LYS A 161 -14.58 -7.49 10.03
C LYS A 161 -14.33 -6.68 8.75
N GLN A 162 -14.29 -5.35 8.84
CA GLN A 162 -14.00 -4.48 7.70
C GLN A 162 -12.62 -4.76 7.10
N LEU A 163 -11.60 -4.91 7.93
CA LEU A 163 -10.26 -5.30 7.49
C LEU A 163 -10.27 -6.67 6.81
N GLY A 164 -10.98 -7.65 7.40
CA GLY A 164 -11.16 -8.96 6.80
C GLY A 164 -11.79 -8.89 5.41
N GLN A 165 -12.82 -8.07 5.24
CA GLN A 165 -13.46 -7.84 3.95
C GLN A 165 -12.54 -7.20 2.92
N TRP A 166 -11.76 -6.20 3.31
CA TRP A 166 -10.84 -5.52 2.41
C TRP A 166 -9.74 -6.43 1.87
N PHE A 167 -9.31 -7.41 2.66
CA PHE A 167 -8.16 -8.26 2.33
C PHE A 167 -8.53 -9.72 2.04
N ASP A 168 -9.83 -10.01 1.87
CA ASP A 168 -10.33 -11.39 1.66
C ASP A 168 -9.84 -12.38 2.74
N LYS A 169 -9.90 -11.91 4.00
CA LYS A 169 -9.49 -12.64 5.21
C LYS A 169 -10.68 -12.93 6.14
N GLU A 170 -11.89 -12.93 5.62
CA GLU A 170 -13.07 -13.30 6.40
C GLU A 170 -13.03 -14.79 6.76
N ALA A 171 -13.23 -15.10 8.06
CA ALA A 171 -13.37 -16.46 8.59
C ALA A 171 -14.84 -16.85 8.72
#